data_b1fa7ef1e9336847aa1bc86a5685bc08
#
_entry.id   b1fa7ef1e9336847aa1bc86a5685bc08
#
_cell.length_a   1.000
_cell.length_b   1.000
_cell.length_c   1.000
_cell.angle_alpha   90.00
_cell.angle_beta   90.00
_cell.angle_gamma   90.00
#
_symmetry.space_group_name_H-M   'P 1'
#
loop_
_entity.id
_entity.type
_entity.pdbx_description
1 polymer ?
#
loop_
_entity_poly.entity_id
_entity_poly.type
_entity_poly.pdbx_seq_one_letter_code
_entity_poly.pdbx_strand_id
1 'polypeptide(L)'
;MNSLDDKNALTKEARITRKRLLEAAEELFAQKGFDGTAIRDITTKARRSPAAINYFYGDKRELYEELFRLRLREMCESRLNTLKTVMSDKTKPTLEKLLYAYSVDFIKPFLDQQQSQRFMQLFFREMAE
;
A
#
# COMPACT_ATOMS: atom_id res chain seq x y z
N MET A 1 21.96 -30.17 -0.33
CA MET A 1 21.18 -28.93 -0.22
C MET A 1 20.85 -28.44 -1.61
N ASN A 2 19.57 -28.34 -1.94
CA ASN A 2 19.11 -28.02 -3.28
C ASN A 2 19.21 -26.52 -3.54
N SER A 3 19.87 -26.10 -4.63
CA SER A 3 19.98 -24.69 -5.04
C SER A 3 18.62 -24.01 -5.29
N LEU A 4 17.54 -24.78 -5.38
CA LEU A 4 16.15 -24.30 -5.52
C LEU A 4 15.58 -23.83 -4.18
N ASP A 5 15.96 -24.48 -3.08
CA ASP A 5 15.50 -24.11 -1.74
C ASP A 5 16.18 -22.82 -1.27
N ASP A 6 17.46 -22.63 -1.60
CA ASP A 6 18.19 -21.38 -1.32
C ASP A 6 17.65 -20.20 -2.13
N LYS A 7 17.31 -20.39 -3.39
CA LYS A 7 16.68 -19.33 -4.22
C LYS A 7 15.28 -18.98 -3.71
N ASN A 8 14.51 -19.95 -3.24
CA ASN A 8 13.18 -19.73 -2.66
C ASN A 8 13.25 -19.00 -1.31
N ALA A 9 14.22 -19.34 -0.48
CA ALA A 9 14.46 -18.66 0.80
C ALA A 9 14.89 -17.20 0.60
N LEU A 10 15.83 -16.92 -0.32
CA LEU A 10 16.25 -15.57 -0.70
C LEU A 10 15.10 -14.75 -1.27
N THR A 11 14.25 -15.35 -2.09
CA THR A 11 13.07 -14.68 -2.66
C THR A 11 12.04 -14.36 -1.59
N LYS A 12 11.82 -15.25 -0.62
CA LYS A 12 10.92 -15.02 0.51
C LYS A 12 11.45 -13.91 1.42
N GLU A 13 12.72 -13.91 1.75
CA GLU A 13 13.34 -12.88 2.57
C GLU A 13 13.35 -11.52 1.87
N ALA A 14 13.60 -11.48 0.58
CA ALA A 14 13.51 -10.27 -0.23
C ALA A 14 12.10 -9.68 -0.20
N ARG A 15 11.05 -10.49 -0.32
CA ARG A 15 9.65 -10.03 -0.21
C ARG A 15 9.34 -9.45 1.18
N ILE A 16 9.81 -10.11 2.24
CA ILE A 16 9.63 -9.62 3.61
C ILE A 16 10.34 -8.28 3.79
N THR A 17 11.55 -8.14 3.29
CA THR A 17 12.32 -6.90 3.38
C THR A 17 11.63 -5.77 2.62
N ARG A 18 11.20 -6.00 1.37
CA ARG A 18 10.45 -5.01 0.59
C ARG A 18 9.20 -4.55 1.32
N LYS A 19 8.42 -5.48 1.86
CA LYS A 19 7.20 -5.19 2.61
C LYS A 19 7.49 -4.34 3.85
N ARG A 20 8.50 -4.70 4.65
CA ARG A 20 8.89 -3.95 5.85
C ARG A 20 9.32 -2.52 5.52
N LEU A 21 10.09 -2.33 4.46
CA LEU A 21 10.51 -1.01 4.00
C LEU A 21 9.31 -0.16 3.57
N LEU A 22 8.38 -0.75 2.83
CA LEU A 22 7.18 -0.07 2.35
C LEU A 22 6.26 0.35 3.51
N GLU A 23 6.02 -0.54 4.47
CA GLU A 23 5.19 -0.26 5.65
C GLU A 23 5.83 0.82 6.55
N ALA A 24 7.13 0.76 6.78
CA ALA A 24 7.86 1.77 7.53
C ALA A 24 7.83 3.14 6.83
N ALA A 25 7.99 3.15 5.51
CA ALA A 25 7.92 4.35 4.70
C ALA A 25 6.51 4.98 4.75
N GLU A 26 5.47 4.18 4.57
CA GLU A 26 4.08 4.64 4.64
C GLU A 26 3.76 5.33 5.96
N GLU A 27 4.15 4.73 7.06
CA GLU A 27 3.92 5.30 8.38
C GLU A 27 4.67 6.64 8.58
N LEU A 28 5.93 6.70 8.20
CA LEU A 28 6.75 7.90 8.35
C LEU A 28 6.31 9.03 7.39
N PHE A 29 6.00 8.71 6.15
CA PHE A 29 5.49 9.68 5.19
C PHE A 29 4.12 10.24 5.63
N ALA A 30 3.24 9.40 6.17
CA ALA A 30 1.96 9.85 6.70
C ALA A 30 2.12 10.83 7.88
N GLN A 31 3.09 10.56 8.76
CA GLN A 31 3.34 11.40 9.94
C GLN A 31 4.11 12.67 9.62
N LYS A 32 5.18 12.58 8.83
CA LYS A 32 6.17 13.65 8.65
C LYS A 32 6.19 14.27 7.24
N GLY A 33 5.48 13.67 6.29
CA GLY A 33 5.53 14.02 4.87
C GLY A 33 6.79 13.49 4.17
N PHE A 34 6.87 13.72 2.86
CA PHE A 34 7.99 13.27 2.04
C PHE A 34 9.31 13.93 2.46
N ASP A 35 9.34 15.27 2.55
CA ASP A 35 10.55 16.02 2.88
C ASP A 35 11.00 15.79 4.32
N GLY A 36 10.07 15.61 5.25
CA GLY A 36 10.35 15.37 6.67
C GLY A 36 10.81 13.95 7.00
N THR A 37 10.88 13.05 6.03
CA THR A 37 11.25 11.65 6.23
C THR A 37 12.60 11.35 5.59
N ALA A 38 13.58 10.95 6.39
CA ALA A 38 14.89 10.53 5.91
C ALA A 38 14.92 9.03 5.59
N ILE A 39 15.75 8.63 4.62
CA ILE A 39 15.99 7.21 4.30
C ILE A 39 16.40 6.43 5.55
N ARG A 40 17.27 7.02 6.38
CA ARG A 40 17.75 6.38 7.62
C ARG A 40 16.62 6.10 8.60
N ASP A 41 15.62 6.98 8.71
CA ASP A 41 14.46 6.77 9.57
C ASP A 41 13.65 5.54 9.12
N ILE A 42 13.45 5.42 7.80
CA ILE A 42 12.73 4.29 7.19
C ILE A 42 13.46 2.98 7.45
N THR A 43 14.75 2.95 7.17
CA THR A 43 15.56 1.72 7.31
C THR A 43 15.75 1.31 8.76
N THR A 44 15.91 2.26 9.67
CA THR A 44 15.96 2.00 11.12
C THR A 44 14.65 1.38 11.60
N LYS A 45 13.52 1.97 11.21
CA LYS A 45 12.19 1.45 11.56
C LYS A 45 11.93 0.06 10.98
N ALA A 46 12.35 -0.18 9.75
CA ALA A 46 12.24 -1.47 9.08
C ALA A 46 13.27 -2.50 9.59
N ARG A 47 14.21 -2.10 10.42
CA ARG A 47 15.35 -2.90 10.88
C ARG A 47 16.16 -3.45 9.70
N ARG A 48 16.52 -2.57 8.77
CA ARG A 48 17.31 -2.87 7.57
C ARG A 48 18.42 -1.84 7.39
N SER A 49 19.40 -2.18 6.57
CA SER A 49 20.48 -1.24 6.22
C SER A 49 20.00 -0.17 5.26
N PRO A 50 20.61 1.04 5.26
CA PRO A 50 20.29 2.09 4.28
C PRO A 50 20.43 1.64 2.82
N ALA A 51 21.37 0.75 2.53
CA ALA A 51 21.56 0.17 1.19
C ALA A 51 20.33 -0.61 0.67
N ALA A 52 19.46 -1.10 1.56
CA ALA A 52 18.29 -1.87 1.17
C ALA A 52 17.31 -1.03 0.34
N ILE A 53 17.14 0.27 0.62
CA ILE A 53 16.26 1.14 -0.17
C ILE A 53 16.80 1.27 -1.59
N ASN A 54 18.09 1.53 -1.74
CA ASN A 54 18.72 1.62 -3.07
C ASN A 54 18.60 0.31 -3.84
N TYR A 55 18.77 -0.80 -3.17
CA TYR A 55 18.68 -2.12 -3.79
C TYR A 55 17.26 -2.46 -4.25
N PHE A 56 16.23 -2.22 -3.42
CA PHE A 56 14.86 -2.63 -3.70
C PHE A 56 14.03 -1.59 -4.45
N TYR A 57 14.32 -0.31 -4.28
CA TYR A 57 13.50 0.79 -4.78
C TYR A 57 14.28 1.86 -5.56
N GLY A 58 15.61 1.88 -5.47
CA GLY A 58 16.43 2.92 -6.09
C GLY A 58 16.67 4.10 -5.16
N ASP A 59 15.69 4.93 -4.94
CA ASP A 59 15.79 6.07 -4.03
C ASP A 59 14.50 6.31 -3.22
N LYS A 60 14.49 7.35 -2.39
CA LYS A 60 13.33 7.71 -1.56
C LYS A 60 12.11 8.09 -2.40
N ARG A 61 12.31 8.74 -3.53
CA ARG A 61 11.25 9.15 -4.44
C ARG A 61 10.60 7.95 -5.12
N GLU A 62 11.39 7.05 -5.62
CA GLU A 62 10.89 5.82 -6.23
C GLU A 62 10.14 4.94 -5.22
N LEU A 63 10.62 4.86 -3.99
CA LEU A 63 9.90 4.20 -2.90
C LEU A 63 8.54 4.87 -2.63
N TYR A 64 8.49 6.20 -2.60
CA TYR A 64 7.26 6.96 -2.41
C TYR A 64 6.25 6.74 -3.54
N GLU A 65 6.71 6.83 -4.77
CA GLU A 65 5.87 6.59 -5.95
C GLU A 65 5.35 5.14 -6.02
N GLU A 66 6.19 4.17 -5.68
CA GLU A 66 5.78 2.76 -5.62
C GLU A 66 4.74 2.50 -4.53
N LEU A 67 4.86 3.16 -3.38
CA LEU A 67 3.86 3.12 -2.32
C LEU A 67 2.49 3.59 -2.83
N PHE A 68 2.44 4.76 -3.47
CA PHE A 68 1.19 5.28 -4.05
C PHE A 68 0.64 4.35 -5.13
N ARG A 69 1.50 3.88 -6.03
CA ARG A 69 1.11 2.98 -7.11
C ARG A 69 0.48 1.68 -6.57
N LEU A 70 1.10 1.10 -5.56
CA LEU A 70 0.60 -0.12 -4.92
C LEU A 70 -0.76 0.12 -4.23
N ARG A 71 -0.87 1.15 -3.41
CA ARG A 71 -2.09 1.43 -2.65
C ARG A 71 -3.27 1.84 -3.53
N LEU A 72 -3.03 2.64 -4.54
CA LEU A 72 -4.07 2.99 -5.52
C LEU A 72 -4.54 1.77 -6.30
N ARG A 73 -3.63 0.86 -6.66
CA ARG A 73 -3.99 -0.40 -7.31
C ARG A 73 -4.88 -1.25 -6.40
N GLU A 74 -4.50 -1.45 -5.15
CA GLU A 74 -5.29 -2.19 -4.17
C GLU A 74 -6.69 -1.59 -3.98
N MET A 75 -6.80 -0.26 -3.90
CA MET A 75 -8.08 0.43 -3.81
C MET A 75 -8.94 0.24 -5.07
N CYS A 76 -8.35 0.35 -6.26
CA CYS A 76 -9.05 0.14 -7.52
C CYS A 76 -9.54 -1.31 -7.66
N GLU A 77 -8.71 -2.28 -7.31
CA GLU A 77 -9.07 -3.70 -7.34
C GLU A 77 -10.22 -4.01 -6.38
N SER A 78 -10.19 -3.47 -5.16
CA SER A 78 -11.29 -3.61 -4.20
C SER A 78 -12.60 -3.07 -4.76
N ARG A 79 -12.60 -1.87 -5.32
CA ARG A 79 -13.79 -1.24 -5.91
C ARG A 79 -14.32 -2.01 -7.12
N LEU A 80 -13.43 -2.46 -7.99
CA LEU A 80 -13.82 -3.29 -9.14
C LEU A 80 -14.45 -4.61 -8.71
N ASN A 81 -13.89 -5.26 -7.69
CA ASN A 81 -14.44 -6.50 -7.15
C ASN A 81 -15.83 -6.27 -6.52
N THR A 82 -16.03 -5.19 -5.78
CA THR A 82 -17.32 -4.81 -5.22
C THR A 82 -18.36 -4.61 -6.34
N LEU A 83 -18.03 -3.86 -7.38
CA LEU A 83 -18.92 -3.64 -8.53
C LEU A 83 -19.23 -4.96 -9.26
N LYS A 84 -18.23 -5.79 -9.52
CA LYS A 84 -18.43 -7.10 -10.16
C LYS A 84 -19.36 -7.99 -9.34
N THR A 85 -19.20 -8.00 -8.01
CA THR A 85 -20.06 -8.78 -7.11
C THR A 85 -21.50 -8.31 -7.18
N VAL A 86 -21.76 -7.01 -7.17
CA VAL A 86 -23.13 -6.46 -7.28
C VAL A 86 -23.73 -6.73 -8.65
N MET A 87 -22.93 -6.65 -9.72
CA MET A 87 -23.41 -6.89 -11.09
C MET A 87 -23.61 -8.37 -11.41
N SER A 88 -22.97 -9.28 -10.70
CA SER A 88 -23.11 -10.72 -10.90
C SER A 88 -24.32 -11.32 -10.17
N ASP A 89 -25.02 -10.55 -9.35
CA ASP A 89 -26.25 -10.99 -8.71
C ASP A 89 -27.33 -11.30 -9.77
N LYS A 90 -28.06 -12.41 -9.58
CA LYS A 90 -29.11 -12.88 -10.51
C LYS A 90 -30.26 -11.90 -10.68
N THR A 91 -30.43 -10.98 -9.74
CA THR A 91 -31.35 -9.84 -9.85
C THR A 91 -30.62 -8.67 -10.49
N LYS A 92 -31.26 -8.02 -11.48
CA LYS A 92 -30.70 -6.78 -12.11
C LYS A 92 -30.30 -5.80 -11.01
N PRO A 93 -29.03 -5.33 -10.99
CA PRO A 93 -28.59 -4.37 -9.99
C PRO A 93 -29.38 -3.07 -10.17
N THR A 94 -29.98 -2.60 -9.09
CA THR A 94 -30.60 -1.26 -9.06
C THR A 94 -29.54 -0.21 -8.83
N LEU A 95 -29.77 1.02 -9.27
CA LEU A 95 -28.88 2.15 -9.00
C LEU A 95 -28.63 2.32 -7.50
N GLU A 96 -29.65 2.10 -6.68
CA GLU A 96 -29.55 2.14 -5.22
C GLU A 96 -28.56 1.13 -4.66
N LYS A 97 -28.61 -0.14 -5.12
CA LYS A 97 -27.64 -1.19 -4.71
C LYS A 97 -26.22 -0.86 -5.13
N LEU A 98 -26.04 -0.33 -6.33
CA LEU A 98 -24.72 0.08 -6.83
C LEU A 98 -24.15 1.24 -6.01
N LEU A 99 -24.96 2.28 -5.74
CA LEU A 99 -24.53 3.42 -4.94
C LEU A 99 -24.24 3.04 -3.50
N TYR A 100 -25.05 2.16 -2.91
CA TYR A 100 -24.83 1.65 -1.57
C TYR A 100 -23.50 0.89 -1.48
N ALA A 101 -23.29 -0.08 -2.35
CA ALA A 101 -22.08 -0.89 -2.37
C ALA A 101 -20.81 -0.03 -2.60
N TYR A 102 -20.87 0.93 -3.52
CA TYR A 102 -19.79 1.86 -3.76
C TYR A 102 -19.50 2.76 -2.54
N SER A 103 -20.54 3.27 -1.90
CA SER A 103 -20.41 4.13 -0.71
C SER A 103 -19.79 3.38 0.47
N VAL A 104 -20.20 2.13 0.70
CA VAL A 104 -19.64 1.27 1.74
C VAL A 104 -18.16 1.01 1.47
N ASP A 105 -17.79 0.66 0.24
CA ASP A 105 -16.40 0.41 -0.14
C ASP A 105 -15.53 1.69 -0.05
N PHE A 106 -16.13 2.84 -0.32
CA PHE A 106 -15.45 4.13 -0.19
C PHE A 106 -15.16 4.49 1.28
N ILE A 107 -16.10 4.21 2.18
CA ILE A 107 -15.98 4.55 3.62
C ILE A 107 -15.14 3.53 4.38
N LYS A 108 -15.13 2.28 3.96
CA LYS A 108 -14.44 1.17 4.62
C LYS A 108 -12.97 1.44 4.99
N PRO A 109 -12.13 2.03 4.13
CA PRO A 109 -10.74 2.37 4.48
C PRO A 109 -10.61 3.34 5.66
N PHE A 110 -11.62 4.15 5.94
CA PHE A 110 -11.61 5.10 7.07
C PHE A 110 -11.97 4.43 8.40
N LEU A 111 -12.63 3.28 8.35
CA LEU A 111 -13.15 2.61 9.54
C LEU A 111 -12.30 1.41 9.99
N ASP A 112 -11.60 0.76 9.08
CA ASP A 112 -11.28 -0.66 9.29
C ASP A 112 -9.80 -1.02 9.50
N GLN A 113 -8.83 -0.25 9.09
CA GLN A 113 -7.42 -0.65 9.23
C GLN A 113 -6.46 0.54 9.37
N GLN A 114 -5.53 0.44 10.31
CA GLN A 114 -4.45 1.43 10.49
C GLN A 114 -3.69 1.71 9.17
N GLN A 115 -3.46 0.70 8.37
CA GLN A 115 -2.77 0.83 7.09
C GLN A 115 -3.56 1.68 6.10
N SER A 116 -4.86 1.43 5.96
CA SER A 116 -5.73 2.22 5.09
C SER A 116 -5.87 3.66 5.58
N GLN A 117 -5.96 3.86 6.89
CA GLN A 117 -6.01 5.19 7.49
C GLN A 117 -4.70 5.96 7.24
N ARG A 118 -3.54 5.33 7.37
CA ARG A 118 -2.23 5.94 7.08
C ARG A 118 -2.13 6.37 5.62
N PHE A 119 -2.53 5.51 4.70
CA PHE A 119 -2.51 5.86 3.29
C PHE A 119 -3.49 7.00 2.97
N MET A 120 -4.68 7.00 3.54
CA MET A 120 -5.63 8.10 3.35
C MET A 120 -5.09 9.42 3.92
N GLN A 121 -4.43 9.38 5.08
CA GLN A 121 -3.76 10.56 5.64
C GLN A 121 -2.68 11.09 4.70
N LEU A 122 -1.85 10.21 4.16
CA LEU A 122 -0.82 10.55 3.18
C LEU A 122 -1.44 11.11 1.89
N PHE A 123 -2.47 10.46 1.38
CA PHE A 123 -3.17 10.88 0.16
C PHE A 123 -3.77 12.28 0.30
N PHE A 124 -4.47 12.56 1.41
CA PHE A 124 -5.01 13.90 1.66
C PHE A 124 -3.92 14.95 1.85
N ARG A 125 -2.81 14.60 2.45
CA ARG A 125 -1.66 15.50 2.57
C ARG A 125 -1.13 15.90 1.18
N GLU A 126 -0.95 14.94 0.29
CA GLU A 126 -0.48 15.19 -1.07
C GLU A 126 -1.47 16.05 -1.88
N MET A 127 -2.77 15.82 -1.69
CA MET A 127 -3.82 16.61 -2.34
C MET A 127 -3.92 18.05 -1.84
N ALA A 128 -3.42 18.33 -0.63
CA ALA A 128 -3.47 19.66 -0.01
C ALA A 128 -2.24 20.53 -0.35
N GLU A 129 -1.17 19.94 -0.85
CA GLU A 129 0.04 20.64 -1.33
C GLU A 129 -0.11 21.04 -2.79
#